data_d4a7f3b84b58103d3256658c70189139
#
_entry.id   d4a7f3b84b58103d3256658c70189139
#
_cell.length_a   1.000
_cell.length_b   1.000
_cell.length_c   1.000
_cell.angle_alpha   90.00
_cell.angle_beta   90.00
_cell.angle_gamma   90.00
#
_symmetry.space_group_name_H-M   'P 1'
#
loop_
_entity.id
_entity.type
_entity.pdbx_description
1 polymer ?
#
loop_
_entity_poly.entity_id
_entity_poly.type
_entity_poly.pdbx_seq_one_letter_code
_entity_poly.pdbx_strand_id
1 'polypeptide(L)'
;MRNPLMWKLLRKHISKAQLIGFAIANMVGLTIVLLGLQFWQDVRPVFEDEDSFIRKDYLVVTKSIGTASMVKSMLGGTDANAFSESEIADLERQPWMRKVGRFSTTNYKVMGNLGISGRSVSLHTYIFFESVPDEFIDTKNIKWGFDADSPRPVVPILLSKDYLSLYNFGFAASQGMPQLSEDMVGKVPIMLAVTATDGHQEYIEGRIVGFSNRLNTIIVPESFMQWSNARYAPEVNVQPSRLILEVSKPGDVAIEKYMKKHGYEIAGDKMNSNKASYMLTVIMGIVIAVGLVISLLSFFILILSIYLLL
;
A
#
# COMPACT_ATOMS: atom_id res chain seq x y z
N MET A 1 -14.87 50.32 -34.81
CA MET A 1 -16.20 50.83 -35.18
C MET A 1 -17.28 49.87 -34.71
N ARG A 2 -18.01 50.21 -33.64
CA ARG A 2 -19.16 49.42 -33.14
C ARG A 2 -20.36 49.68 -34.05
N ASN A 3 -20.78 48.69 -34.84
CA ASN A 3 -21.92 48.79 -35.71
C ASN A 3 -23.21 48.77 -34.86
N PRO A 4 -23.89 49.94 -34.66
CA PRO A 4 -25.07 50.02 -33.77
C PRO A 4 -26.28 49.30 -34.34
N LEU A 5 -26.29 49.02 -35.65
CA LEU A 5 -27.35 48.27 -36.33
C LEU A 5 -27.33 46.77 -35.96
N MET A 6 -26.15 46.19 -35.88
CA MET A 6 -25.97 44.77 -35.48
C MET A 6 -26.44 44.50 -34.04
N TRP A 7 -26.19 45.42 -33.11
CA TRP A 7 -26.70 45.37 -31.76
C TRP A 7 -28.21 45.51 -31.65
N LYS A 8 -28.81 46.34 -32.49
CA LYS A 8 -30.26 46.52 -32.52
C LYS A 8 -30.99 45.32 -33.10
N LEU A 9 -30.43 44.66 -34.11
CA LEU A 9 -30.95 43.42 -34.69
C LEU A 9 -30.84 42.23 -33.76
N LEU A 10 -29.70 42.03 -33.10
CA LEU A 10 -29.49 40.99 -32.08
C LEU A 10 -30.49 41.11 -30.92
N ARG A 11 -30.77 42.33 -30.46
CA ARG A 11 -31.66 42.59 -29.32
C ARG A 11 -33.13 42.31 -29.61
N LYS A 12 -33.53 42.33 -30.89
CA LYS A 12 -34.94 42.19 -31.33
C LYS A 12 -35.30 40.72 -31.63
N HIS A 13 -34.33 39.85 -31.86
CA HIS A 13 -34.55 38.51 -32.36
C HIS A 13 -34.16 37.38 -31.38
N ILE A 14 -33.36 37.64 -30.34
CA ILE A 14 -33.08 36.63 -29.32
C ILE A 14 -34.21 36.63 -28.29
N SER A 15 -34.96 35.53 -28.22
CA SER A 15 -35.98 35.35 -27.18
C SER A 15 -35.34 35.38 -25.80
N LYS A 16 -35.87 36.20 -24.86
CA LYS A 16 -35.41 36.24 -23.48
C LYS A 16 -35.44 34.86 -22.81
N ALA A 17 -36.44 34.04 -23.17
CA ALA A 17 -36.57 32.68 -22.67
C ALA A 17 -35.39 31.77 -23.12
N GLN A 18 -34.93 31.91 -24.37
CA GLN A 18 -33.79 31.14 -24.90
C GLN A 18 -32.47 31.54 -24.20
N LEU A 19 -32.27 32.86 -23.93
CA LEU A 19 -31.08 33.34 -23.25
C LEU A 19 -31.08 32.87 -21.78
N ILE A 20 -32.21 32.88 -21.10
CA ILE A 20 -32.36 32.36 -19.74
C ILE A 20 -32.13 30.84 -19.71
N GLY A 21 -32.72 30.10 -20.63
CA GLY A 21 -32.52 28.65 -20.75
C GLY A 21 -31.07 28.28 -20.99
N PHE A 22 -30.38 29.01 -21.90
CA PHE A 22 -28.93 28.86 -22.09
C PHE A 22 -28.12 29.12 -20.81
N ALA A 23 -28.42 30.25 -20.13
CA ALA A 23 -27.69 30.62 -18.91
C ALA A 23 -27.85 29.56 -17.80
N ILE A 24 -29.08 29.05 -17.60
CA ILE A 24 -29.35 28.00 -16.64
C ILE A 24 -28.66 26.70 -17.02
N ALA A 25 -28.77 26.24 -18.25
CA ALA A 25 -28.14 24.99 -18.68
C ALA A 25 -26.61 25.06 -18.60
N ASN A 26 -26.03 26.19 -19.03
CA ASN A 26 -24.58 26.39 -18.90
C ASN A 26 -24.10 26.49 -17.43
N MET A 27 -24.88 27.18 -16.58
CA MET A 27 -24.59 27.25 -15.15
C MET A 27 -24.61 25.86 -14.52
N VAL A 28 -25.60 25.01 -14.83
CA VAL A 28 -25.67 23.63 -14.35
C VAL A 28 -24.49 22.80 -14.88
N GLY A 29 -24.19 22.86 -16.16
CA GLY A 29 -23.07 22.13 -16.76
C GLY A 29 -21.74 22.52 -16.15
N LEU A 30 -21.47 23.83 -16.02
CA LEU A 30 -20.25 24.32 -15.39
C LEU A 30 -20.17 23.95 -13.90
N THR A 31 -21.29 24.01 -13.17
CA THR A 31 -21.34 23.61 -11.75
C THR A 31 -20.95 22.14 -11.60
N ILE A 32 -21.48 21.26 -12.45
CA ILE A 32 -21.12 19.83 -12.45
C ILE A 32 -19.64 19.64 -12.73
N VAL A 33 -19.07 20.34 -13.72
CA VAL A 33 -17.63 20.26 -14.03
C VAL A 33 -16.80 20.76 -12.87
N LEU A 34 -17.13 21.91 -12.27
CA LEU A 34 -16.37 22.50 -11.17
C LEU A 34 -16.44 21.61 -9.91
N LEU A 35 -17.62 21.11 -9.56
CA LEU A 35 -17.77 20.18 -8.44
C LEU A 35 -16.99 18.88 -8.70
N GLY A 36 -17.02 18.37 -9.93
CA GLY A 36 -16.23 17.20 -10.31
C GLY A 36 -14.73 17.43 -10.18
N LEU A 37 -14.22 18.57 -10.64
CA LEU A 37 -12.82 18.95 -10.52
C LEU A 37 -12.42 19.21 -9.05
N GLN A 38 -13.24 19.89 -8.29
CA GLN A 38 -12.99 20.15 -6.88
C GLN A 38 -12.94 18.83 -6.09
N PHE A 39 -13.95 17.99 -6.26
CA PHE A 39 -13.97 16.67 -5.63
C PHE A 39 -12.73 15.85 -6.02
N TRP A 40 -12.34 15.87 -7.30
CA TRP A 40 -11.12 15.22 -7.74
C TRP A 40 -9.87 15.76 -7.04
N GLN A 41 -9.74 17.09 -6.89
CA GLN A 41 -8.62 17.71 -6.19
C GLN A 41 -8.60 17.37 -4.70
N ASP A 42 -9.76 17.33 -4.05
CA ASP A 42 -9.87 17.05 -2.61
C ASP A 42 -9.64 15.55 -2.30
N VAL A 43 -10.03 14.67 -3.21
CA VAL A 43 -9.95 13.22 -3.01
C VAL A 43 -8.64 12.64 -3.56
N ARG A 44 -8.05 13.26 -4.57
CA ARG A 44 -6.80 12.83 -5.17
C ARG A 44 -5.65 12.66 -4.17
N PRO A 45 -5.39 13.56 -3.20
CA PRO A 45 -4.33 13.38 -2.21
C PRO A 45 -4.54 12.13 -1.35
N VAL A 46 -5.81 11.81 -1.00
CA VAL A 46 -6.15 10.61 -0.22
C VAL A 46 -5.71 9.34 -0.93
N PHE A 47 -5.65 9.35 -2.27
CA PHE A 47 -5.25 8.22 -3.09
C PHE A 47 -3.80 8.28 -3.59
N GLU A 48 -3.20 9.48 -3.69
CA GLU A 48 -1.87 9.70 -4.26
C GLU A 48 -0.78 9.98 -3.24
N ASP A 49 -1.12 10.34 -2.00
CA ASP A 49 -0.13 10.56 -0.95
C ASP A 49 0.72 9.29 -0.78
N GLU A 50 2.04 9.48 -0.76
CA GLU A 50 3.01 8.39 -0.55
C GLU A 50 2.76 7.65 0.77
N ASP A 51 2.17 8.33 1.76
CA ASP A 51 1.75 7.78 3.05
C ASP A 51 0.30 7.27 3.07
N SER A 52 -0.43 7.40 1.95
CA SER A 52 -1.83 6.98 1.89
C SER A 52 -1.96 5.46 1.91
N PHE A 53 -2.83 4.96 2.79
CA PHE A 53 -3.27 3.55 2.85
C PHE A 53 -3.76 2.99 1.51
N ILE A 54 -4.11 3.86 0.57
CA ILE A 54 -4.84 3.53 -0.66
C ILE A 54 -3.90 3.43 -1.85
N ARG A 55 -2.77 4.17 -1.87
CA ARG A 55 -1.78 4.07 -2.93
C ARG A 55 -0.87 2.88 -2.71
N LYS A 56 -1.25 1.74 -3.26
CA LYS A 56 -0.45 0.52 -3.17
C LYS A 56 -0.27 -0.07 -4.56
N ASP A 57 0.79 0.36 -5.20
CA ASP A 57 1.33 -0.32 -6.37
C ASP A 57 1.90 -1.71 -6.01
N TYR A 58 1.87 -2.05 -4.69
CA TYR A 58 2.38 -3.30 -4.13
C TYR A 58 1.26 -4.18 -3.60
N LEU A 59 1.30 -5.44 -3.98
CA LEU A 59 0.43 -6.50 -3.47
C LEU A 59 1.29 -7.53 -2.74
N VAL A 60 0.90 -7.91 -1.53
CA VAL A 60 1.50 -9.05 -0.85
C VAL A 60 0.64 -10.27 -1.15
N VAL A 61 1.26 -11.31 -1.69
CA VAL A 61 0.56 -12.50 -2.17
C VAL A 61 1.05 -13.74 -1.41
N THR A 62 0.10 -14.59 -1.04
CA THR A 62 0.31 -15.90 -0.43
C THR A 62 -0.43 -16.95 -1.24
N LYS A 63 -0.08 -18.22 -1.08
CA LYS A 63 -0.93 -19.31 -1.56
C LYS A 63 -2.11 -19.53 -0.62
N SER A 64 -3.27 -19.85 -1.17
CA SER A 64 -4.45 -20.22 -0.39
C SER A 64 -4.19 -21.50 0.41
N ILE A 65 -4.47 -21.45 1.72
CA ILE A 65 -4.30 -22.60 2.62
C ILE A 65 -5.56 -23.46 2.53
N GLY A 66 -5.53 -24.45 1.63
CA GLY A 66 -6.60 -25.45 1.57
C GLY A 66 -6.43 -26.58 2.59
N THR A 67 -7.53 -27.26 2.93
CA THR A 67 -7.49 -28.43 3.85
C THR A 67 -6.50 -29.50 3.41
N ALA A 68 -6.31 -29.69 2.11
CA ALA A 68 -5.34 -30.64 1.55
C ALA A 68 -3.87 -30.21 1.80
N SER A 69 -3.57 -28.92 1.76
CA SER A 69 -2.23 -28.40 2.08
C SER A 69 -1.92 -28.48 3.57
N MET A 70 -2.93 -28.28 4.44
CA MET A 70 -2.77 -28.49 5.89
C MET A 70 -2.46 -29.95 6.22
N VAL A 71 -3.16 -30.89 5.62
CA VAL A 71 -2.92 -32.34 5.83
C VAL A 71 -1.51 -32.72 5.33
N LYS A 72 -1.09 -32.21 4.17
CA LYS A 72 0.24 -32.48 3.62
C LYS A 72 1.36 -31.90 4.51
N SER A 73 1.17 -30.69 5.05
CA SER A 73 2.10 -30.08 6.01
C SER A 73 2.19 -30.86 7.31
N MET A 74 1.05 -31.37 7.85
CA MET A 74 1.01 -32.23 9.05
C MET A 74 1.71 -33.56 8.85
N LEU A 75 1.77 -34.08 7.62
CA LEU A 75 2.46 -35.33 7.27
C LEU A 75 3.95 -35.16 6.96
N GLY A 76 4.53 -33.98 7.25
CA GLY A 76 5.96 -33.71 7.04
C GLY A 76 6.33 -33.45 5.57
N GLY A 77 5.36 -33.12 4.71
CA GLY A 77 5.62 -32.69 3.35
C GLY A 77 6.25 -31.28 3.31
N THR A 78 7.06 -31.02 2.30
CA THR A 78 7.57 -29.68 1.99
C THR A 78 6.44 -28.68 1.99
N ASP A 79 6.68 -27.44 2.48
CA ASP A 79 5.70 -26.36 2.60
C ASP A 79 4.87 -26.23 1.33
N ALA A 80 3.64 -26.77 1.38
CA ALA A 80 2.72 -26.72 0.24
C ALA A 80 2.34 -25.28 -0.14
N ASN A 81 2.66 -24.32 0.73
CA ASN A 81 2.38 -22.90 0.59
C ASN A 81 3.58 -22.10 0.04
N ALA A 82 4.74 -22.73 -0.13
CA ALA A 82 5.91 -22.06 -0.70
C ALA A 82 5.77 -21.88 -2.23
N PHE A 83 6.27 -20.76 -2.73
CA PHE A 83 6.33 -20.49 -4.16
C PHE A 83 7.56 -21.17 -4.78
N SER A 84 7.34 -21.92 -5.86
CA SER A 84 8.44 -22.48 -6.66
C SER A 84 9.03 -21.43 -7.59
N GLU A 85 10.26 -21.63 -8.03
CA GLU A 85 10.92 -20.76 -9.01
C GLU A 85 10.13 -20.64 -10.33
N SER A 86 9.47 -21.73 -10.76
CA SER A 86 8.63 -21.71 -11.96
C SER A 86 7.38 -20.85 -11.81
N GLU A 87 6.76 -20.83 -10.62
CA GLU A 87 5.60 -19.96 -10.32
C GLU A 87 6.01 -18.49 -10.25
N ILE A 88 7.18 -18.21 -9.66
CA ILE A 88 7.72 -16.86 -9.60
C ILE A 88 8.03 -16.35 -11.02
N ALA A 89 8.69 -17.16 -11.83
CA ALA A 89 8.99 -16.82 -13.24
C ALA A 89 7.72 -16.63 -14.09
N ASP A 90 6.63 -17.36 -13.80
CA ASP A 90 5.34 -17.14 -14.48
C ASP A 90 4.69 -15.82 -14.07
N LEU A 91 4.76 -15.46 -12.78
CA LEU A 91 4.32 -14.15 -12.27
C LEU A 91 5.10 -12.98 -12.90
N GLU A 92 6.42 -13.10 -13.03
CA GLU A 92 7.28 -12.10 -13.65
C GLU A 92 6.96 -11.82 -15.13
N ARG A 93 6.44 -12.81 -15.84
CA ARG A 93 6.06 -12.69 -17.27
C ARG A 93 4.72 -12.01 -17.50
N GLN A 94 3.95 -11.74 -16.45
CA GLN A 94 2.63 -11.13 -16.60
C GLN A 94 2.73 -9.66 -17.05
N PRO A 95 1.91 -9.21 -18.03
CA PRO A 95 2.04 -7.86 -18.60
C PRO A 95 1.74 -6.72 -17.61
N TRP A 96 1.05 -7.02 -16.52
CA TRP A 96 0.76 -6.07 -15.44
C TRP A 96 1.82 -6.08 -14.33
N MET A 97 2.77 -7.02 -14.34
CA MET A 97 3.86 -7.13 -13.38
C MET A 97 4.98 -6.12 -13.71
N ARG A 98 5.50 -5.48 -12.69
CA ARG A 98 6.71 -4.64 -12.77
C ARG A 98 7.89 -5.31 -12.08
N LYS A 99 7.69 -5.73 -10.82
CA LYS A 99 8.72 -6.37 -10.02
C LYS A 99 8.12 -7.40 -9.08
N VAL A 100 8.88 -8.43 -8.78
CA VAL A 100 8.56 -9.46 -7.78
C VAL A 100 9.65 -9.47 -6.73
N GLY A 101 9.27 -9.27 -5.46
CA GLY A 101 10.16 -9.44 -4.31
C GLY A 101 9.76 -10.69 -3.52
N ARG A 102 10.75 -11.35 -2.96
CA ARG A 102 10.56 -12.54 -2.13
C ARG A 102 10.64 -12.14 -0.67
N PHE A 103 9.70 -12.61 0.15
CA PHE A 103 9.88 -12.57 1.60
C PHE A 103 10.82 -13.68 2.02
N SER A 104 11.82 -13.31 2.82
CA SER A 104 12.66 -14.25 3.55
C SER A 104 12.36 -14.14 5.04
N THR A 105 12.43 -15.25 5.75
CA THR A 105 12.15 -15.34 7.19
C THR A 105 13.36 -15.84 7.95
N THR A 106 13.42 -15.56 9.26
CA THR A 106 14.42 -16.19 10.14
C THR A 106 14.08 -17.67 10.31
N ASN A 107 15.07 -18.52 10.08
CA ASN A 107 14.98 -19.97 10.23
C ASN A 107 15.43 -20.46 11.61
N TYR A 108 15.58 -19.56 12.55
CA TYR A 108 16.03 -19.77 13.94
C TYR A 108 15.09 -18.98 14.89
N LYS A 109 15.24 -19.19 16.19
CA LYS A 109 14.35 -18.53 17.17
C LYS A 109 14.94 -17.19 17.63
N VAL A 110 14.12 -16.16 17.63
CA VAL A 110 14.46 -14.84 18.15
C VAL A 110 13.49 -14.47 19.26
N MET A 111 14.01 -14.06 20.40
CA MET A 111 13.23 -13.49 21.51
C MET A 111 13.64 -12.04 21.73
N GLY A 112 12.67 -11.14 21.76
CA GLY A 112 12.89 -9.74 22.07
C GLY A 112 12.70 -9.46 23.55
N ASN A 113 13.68 -8.75 24.15
CA ASN A 113 13.60 -8.20 25.48
C ASN A 113 13.52 -6.67 25.40
N LEU A 114 12.37 -6.11 25.73
CA LEU A 114 12.16 -4.66 25.84
C LEU A 114 12.37 -4.24 27.31
N GLY A 115 13.44 -3.51 27.57
CA GLY A 115 13.68 -2.84 28.85
C GLY A 115 13.17 -1.40 28.79
N ILE A 116 12.02 -1.09 29.37
CA ILE A 116 11.57 0.31 29.54
C ILE A 116 12.22 0.84 30.83
N SER A 117 12.97 1.93 30.70
CA SER A 117 13.75 2.59 31.75
C SER A 117 13.00 2.69 33.10
N GLY A 118 13.49 2.00 34.14
CA GLY A 118 13.03 2.09 35.52
C GLY A 118 12.01 1.04 35.99
N ARG A 119 11.41 0.25 35.10
CA ARG A 119 10.62 -0.95 35.43
C ARG A 119 10.98 -2.03 34.42
N SER A 120 11.50 -3.15 34.91
CA SER A 120 11.74 -4.33 34.09
C SER A 120 10.37 -4.90 33.60
N VAL A 121 9.80 -4.32 32.60
CA VAL A 121 8.77 -5.02 31.83
C VAL A 121 9.52 -5.88 30.84
N SER A 122 9.89 -7.05 31.29
CA SER A 122 10.52 -8.08 30.47
C SER A 122 9.42 -8.69 29.60
N LEU A 123 9.13 -8.10 28.46
CA LEU A 123 8.30 -8.71 27.44
C LEU A 123 9.15 -9.77 26.73
N HIS A 124 9.07 -10.99 27.20
CA HIS A 124 9.67 -12.15 26.54
C HIS A 124 8.69 -12.62 25.48
N THR A 125 8.89 -12.20 24.25
CA THR A 125 8.05 -12.66 23.13
C THR A 125 8.92 -13.15 21.98
N TYR A 126 8.46 -14.19 21.31
CA TYR A 126 9.07 -14.60 20.05
C TYR A 126 8.81 -13.53 18.99
N ILE A 127 9.88 -13.14 18.30
CA ILE A 127 9.84 -12.20 17.20
C ILE A 127 10.11 -12.97 15.92
N PHE A 128 9.23 -12.80 14.94
CA PHE A 128 9.42 -13.34 13.59
C PHE A 128 9.88 -12.20 12.71
N PHE A 129 11.14 -12.19 12.35
CA PHE A 129 11.67 -11.26 11.39
C PHE A 129 11.39 -11.75 9.97
N GLU A 130 11.02 -10.80 9.12
CA GLU A 130 10.96 -10.98 7.69
C GLU A 130 11.88 -9.96 7.02
N SER A 131 12.32 -10.25 5.81
CA SER A 131 12.97 -9.28 4.94
C SER A 131 12.35 -9.32 3.55
N VAL A 132 12.42 -8.20 2.87
CA VAL A 132 12.09 -8.04 1.47
C VAL A 132 13.24 -7.30 0.80
N PRO A 133 13.41 -7.38 -0.53
CA PRO A 133 14.42 -6.55 -1.21
C PRO A 133 14.25 -5.08 -0.85
N ASP A 134 15.37 -4.40 -0.61
CA ASP A 134 15.40 -3.03 -0.05
C ASP A 134 14.60 -2.01 -0.90
N GLU A 135 14.44 -2.28 -2.20
CA GLU A 135 13.64 -1.45 -3.11
C GLU A 135 12.14 -1.40 -2.79
N PHE A 136 11.63 -2.37 -2.01
CA PHE A 136 10.24 -2.42 -1.56
C PHE A 136 10.00 -1.71 -0.22
N ILE A 137 11.06 -1.19 0.41
CA ILE A 137 10.96 -0.45 1.67
C ILE A 137 10.40 0.95 1.39
N ASP A 138 9.33 1.31 2.09
CA ASP A 138 8.58 2.55 1.90
C ASP A 138 9.06 3.72 2.76
N THR A 139 9.98 3.47 3.67
CA THR A 139 10.47 4.49 4.61
C THR A 139 11.73 5.15 4.06
N LYS A 140 11.66 6.48 3.86
CA LYS A 140 12.79 7.30 3.39
C LYS A 140 13.60 7.82 4.58
N ASN A 141 14.88 8.12 4.34
CA ASN A 141 15.79 8.77 5.32
C ASN A 141 16.08 7.94 6.59
N ILE A 142 15.97 6.63 6.53
CA ILE A 142 16.41 5.74 7.61
C ILE A 142 17.82 5.18 7.32
N LYS A 143 18.56 4.88 8.37
CA LYS A 143 19.79 4.09 8.25
C LYS A 143 19.37 2.63 8.08
N TRP A 144 19.28 2.18 6.85
CA TRP A 144 18.89 0.84 6.47
C TRP A 144 20.10 0.08 5.94
N GLY A 145 20.47 -0.99 6.62
CA GLY A 145 21.62 -1.81 6.32
C GLY A 145 22.20 -2.39 7.59
N PHE A 146 22.76 -3.59 7.49
CA PHE A 146 23.41 -4.29 8.59
C PHE A 146 24.89 -4.49 8.28
N ASP A 147 25.73 -4.09 9.22
CA ASP A 147 27.18 -4.28 9.15
C ASP A 147 27.59 -5.34 10.18
N ALA A 148 27.89 -6.54 9.66
CA ALA A 148 28.29 -7.69 10.49
C ALA A 148 29.69 -7.54 11.08
N ASP A 149 30.56 -6.73 10.44
CA ASP A 149 31.95 -6.52 10.85
C ASP A 149 32.09 -5.40 11.90
N SER A 150 31.00 -4.73 12.21
CA SER A 150 30.97 -3.71 13.26
C SER A 150 31.33 -4.30 14.62
N PRO A 151 32.15 -3.63 15.46
CA PRO A 151 32.44 -4.07 16.84
C PRO A 151 31.20 -4.22 17.71
N ARG A 152 30.11 -3.56 17.38
CA ARG A 152 28.78 -3.67 18.00
C ARG A 152 27.74 -3.64 16.90
N PRO A 153 27.43 -4.78 16.30
CA PRO A 153 26.44 -4.86 15.26
C PRO A 153 25.05 -4.53 15.82
N VAL A 154 24.34 -3.61 15.17
CA VAL A 154 22.98 -3.22 15.55
C VAL A 154 22.06 -3.55 14.38
N VAL A 155 21.00 -4.31 14.65
CA VAL A 155 19.99 -4.69 13.66
C VAL A 155 18.96 -3.57 13.53
N PRO A 156 18.89 -2.87 12.38
CA PRO A 156 17.81 -1.93 12.17
C PRO A 156 16.49 -2.68 11.92
N ILE A 157 15.45 -2.26 12.60
CA ILE A 157 14.13 -2.89 12.58
C ILE A 157 13.11 -1.89 12.09
N LEU A 158 12.31 -2.27 11.11
CA LEU A 158 11.15 -1.54 10.64
C LEU A 158 9.88 -2.24 11.12
N LEU A 159 9.03 -1.53 11.86
CA LEU A 159 7.76 -2.07 12.35
C LEU A 159 6.59 -1.62 11.49
N SER A 160 5.53 -2.42 11.46
CA SER A 160 4.23 -1.92 11.00
C SER A 160 3.68 -0.88 11.97
N LYS A 161 3.07 0.20 11.45
CA LYS A 161 2.33 1.18 12.28
C LYS A 161 1.17 0.54 13.04
N ASP A 162 0.64 -0.56 12.55
CA ASP A 162 -0.42 -1.31 13.22
C ASP A 162 0.04 -1.85 14.59
N TYR A 163 1.32 -2.25 14.72
CA TYR A 163 1.87 -2.70 16.00
C TYR A 163 1.93 -1.56 17.04
N LEU A 164 2.30 -0.36 16.61
CA LEU A 164 2.31 0.81 17.49
C LEU A 164 0.90 1.18 17.93
N SER A 165 -0.06 1.12 17.00
CA SER A 165 -1.47 1.35 17.30
C SER A 165 -2.03 0.30 18.26
N LEU A 166 -1.72 -0.97 18.03
CA LEU A 166 -2.14 -2.08 18.90
C LEU A 166 -1.55 -1.93 20.31
N TYR A 167 -0.26 -1.54 20.43
CA TYR A 167 0.34 -1.22 21.71
C TYR A 167 -0.37 -0.06 22.41
N ASN A 168 -0.51 1.09 21.73
CA ASN A 168 -1.04 2.32 22.32
C ASN A 168 -2.50 2.20 22.77
N PHE A 169 -3.34 1.61 21.92
CA PHE A 169 -4.80 1.57 22.16
C PHE A 169 -5.28 0.24 22.76
N GLY A 170 -4.54 -0.84 22.56
CA GLY A 170 -4.85 -2.14 23.12
C GLY A 170 -4.12 -2.39 24.44
N PHE A 171 -2.81 -2.56 24.38
CA PHE A 171 -2.00 -3.00 25.51
C PHE A 171 -1.74 -1.90 26.55
N ALA A 172 -1.19 -0.75 26.14
CA ALA A 172 -0.81 0.31 27.07
C ALA A 172 -2.00 0.81 27.90
N ALA A 173 -3.14 1.02 27.26
CA ALA A 173 -4.37 1.44 27.92
C ALA A 173 -4.85 0.42 28.97
N SER A 174 -4.76 -0.88 28.67
CA SER A 174 -5.19 -1.95 29.60
C SER A 174 -4.25 -2.17 30.78
N GLN A 175 -2.95 -1.86 30.62
CA GLN A 175 -1.90 -2.07 31.63
C GLN A 175 -1.50 -0.77 32.37
N GLY A 176 -2.17 0.36 32.12
CA GLY A 176 -1.79 1.65 32.70
C GLY A 176 -0.40 2.12 32.29
N MET A 177 0.06 1.71 31.11
CA MET A 177 1.36 2.07 30.56
C MET A 177 1.27 3.33 29.68
N PRO A 178 2.37 4.10 29.55
CA PRO A 178 2.35 5.28 28.69
C PRO A 178 2.22 4.89 27.22
N GLN A 179 1.48 5.70 26.47
CA GLN A 179 1.47 5.61 25.02
C GLN A 179 2.83 6.05 24.47
N LEU A 180 3.25 5.44 23.37
CA LEU A 180 4.53 5.68 22.72
C LEU A 180 4.31 6.41 21.38
N SER A 181 5.14 7.40 21.11
CA SER A 181 5.24 8.00 19.78
C SER A 181 6.31 7.26 18.94
N GLU A 182 6.26 7.41 17.62
CA GLU A 182 7.26 6.85 16.71
C GLU A 182 8.69 7.27 17.13
N ASP A 183 8.90 8.54 17.49
CA ASP A 183 10.20 9.09 17.90
C ASP A 183 10.70 8.50 19.23
N MET A 184 9.80 8.14 20.13
CA MET A 184 10.18 7.54 21.42
C MET A 184 10.64 6.09 21.24
N VAL A 185 9.94 5.34 20.40
CA VAL A 185 10.24 3.92 20.16
C VAL A 185 11.61 3.75 19.50
N GLY A 186 11.99 4.62 18.58
CA GLY A 186 13.30 4.61 17.92
C GLY A 186 14.51 4.82 18.83
N LYS A 187 14.29 5.32 20.07
CA LYS A 187 15.36 5.57 21.06
C LYS A 187 15.60 4.40 22.00
N VAL A 188 14.71 3.41 22.02
CA VAL A 188 14.80 2.27 22.95
C VAL A 188 15.55 1.12 22.28
N PRO A 189 16.72 0.70 22.79
CA PRO A 189 17.40 -0.50 22.29
C PRO A 189 16.60 -1.75 22.69
N ILE A 190 16.54 -2.70 21.76
CA ILE A 190 15.91 -4.00 21.97
C ILE A 190 17.01 -5.05 22.02
N MET A 191 17.11 -5.81 23.12
CA MET A 191 18.02 -6.95 23.17
C MET A 191 17.34 -8.16 22.54
N LEU A 192 17.92 -8.64 21.46
CA LEU A 192 17.48 -9.82 20.74
C LEU A 192 18.27 -11.02 21.21
N ALA A 193 17.61 -11.97 21.87
CA ALA A 193 18.19 -13.27 22.20
C ALA A 193 17.92 -14.22 21.02
N VAL A 194 18.97 -14.55 20.30
CA VAL A 194 18.93 -15.47 19.15
C VAL A 194 19.30 -16.86 19.61
N THR A 195 18.51 -17.86 19.23
CA THR A 195 18.83 -19.28 19.49
C THR A 195 18.97 -19.98 18.15
N ALA A 196 20.20 -20.38 17.83
CA ALA A 196 20.52 -21.11 16.59
C ALA A 196 19.90 -22.51 16.56
N THR A 197 19.92 -23.17 15.42
CA THR A 197 19.41 -24.53 15.24
C THR A 197 20.18 -25.59 16.02
N ASP A 198 21.47 -25.34 16.30
CA ASP A 198 22.33 -26.19 17.16
C ASP A 198 22.12 -25.93 18.65
N GLY A 199 21.25 -24.98 19.04
CA GLY A 199 20.98 -24.59 20.41
C GLY A 199 21.89 -23.51 20.98
N HIS A 200 22.91 -23.04 20.24
CA HIS A 200 23.72 -21.91 20.65
C HIS A 200 22.89 -20.63 20.79
N GLN A 201 23.16 -19.83 21.83
CA GLN A 201 22.50 -18.58 22.09
C GLN A 201 23.46 -17.40 21.99
N GLU A 202 23.00 -16.35 21.30
CA GLU A 202 23.72 -15.10 21.13
C GLU A 202 22.77 -13.90 21.35
N TYR A 203 23.35 -12.77 21.81
CA TYR A 203 22.58 -11.55 22.03
C TYR A 203 23.06 -10.48 21.06
N ILE A 204 22.11 -9.89 20.35
CA ILE A 204 22.36 -8.81 19.38
C ILE A 204 21.46 -7.62 19.74
N GLU A 205 22.00 -6.41 19.64
CA GLU A 205 21.20 -5.20 19.79
C GLU A 205 20.36 -4.96 18.53
N GLY A 206 19.05 -4.77 18.71
CA GLY A 206 18.13 -4.30 17.68
C GLY A 206 17.68 -2.88 17.97
N ARG A 207 17.38 -2.12 16.94
CA ARG A 207 16.85 -0.76 17.05
C ARG A 207 15.76 -0.51 16.02
N ILE A 208 14.61 -0.01 16.47
CA ILE A 208 13.55 0.40 15.58
C ILE A 208 13.99 1.71 14.92
N VAL A 209 14.11 1.71 13.59
CA VAL A 209 14.57 2.86 12.80
C VAL A 209 13.45 3.55 12.05
N GLY A 210 12.26 2.94 12.03
CA GLY A 210 11.09 3.52 11.37
C GLY A 210 9.86 2.63 11.42
N PHE A 211 8.80 3.11 10.78
CA PHE A 211 7.52 2.41 10.70
C PHE A 211 7.06 2.34 9.25
N SER A 212 6.52 1.17 8.86
CA SER A 212 5.93 0.95 7.54
C SER A 212 4.41 1.01 7.60
N ASN A 213 3.82 1.67 6.62
CA ASN A 213 2.38 1.61 6.34
C ASN A 213 2.03 0.50 5.35
N ARG A 214 3.02 -0.05 4.66
CA ARG A 214 2.83 -1.03 3.58
C ARG A 214 2.97 -2.46 4.05
N LEU A 215 3.93 -2.70 4.94
CA LEU A 215 4.29 -4.02 5.42
C LEU A 215 3.74 -4.21 6.83
N ASN A 216 2.88 -5.19 7.02
CA ASN A 216 2.22 -5.48 8.30
C ASN A 216 2.99 -6.51 9.13
N THR A 217 4.32 -6.45 9.09
CA THR A 217 5.22 -7.39 9.76
C THR A 217 6.44 -6.65 10.32
N ILE A 218 7.34 -7.38 10.96
CA ILE A 218 8.60 -6.86 11.52
C ILE A 218 9.70 -7.13 10.50
N ILE A 219 10.17 -6.06 9.86
CA ILE A 219 11.14 -6.13 8.76
C ILE A 219 12.54 -5.80 9.26
N VAL A 220 13.50 -6.57 8.77
CA VAL A 220 14.94 -6.33 8.91
C VAL A 220 15.60 -6.28 7.54
N PRO A 221 16.79 -5.67 7.40
CA PRO A 221 17.52 -5.61 6.12
C PRO A 221 17.79 -7.01 5.55
N GLU A 222 17.77 -7.11 4.25
CA GLU A 222 18.11 -8.36 3.56
C GLU A 222 19.52 -8.81 3.89
N SER A 223 20.47 -7.87 4.04
CA SER A 223 21.84 -8.15 4.46
C SER A 223 21.93 -8.84 5.82
N PHE A 224 21.09 -8.40 6.80
CA PHE A 224 21.00 -9.09 8.09
C PHE A 224 20.38 -10.47 7.95
N MET A 225 19.31 -10.60 7.20
CA MET A 225 18.60 -11.87 7.02
C MET A 225 19.51 -12.94 6.41
N GLN A 226 20.24 -12.59 5.37
CA GLN A 226 21.19 -13.50 4.71
C GLN A 226 22.31 -13.91 5.66
N TRP A 227 22.95 -12.94 6.32
CA TRP A 227 24.03 -13.21 7.29
C TRP A 227 23.54 -14.07 8.45
N SER A 228 22.40 -13.75 9.03
CA SER A 228 21.90 -14.43 10.23
C SER A 228 21.39 -15.84 9.93
N ASN A 229 20.70 -16.07 8.82
CA ASN A 229 20.30 -17.41 8.40
C ASN A 229 21.51 -18.30 8.11
N ALA A 230 22.53 -17.77 7.41
CA ALA A 230 23.77 -18.51 7.16
C ALA A 230 24.54 -18.85 8.46
N ARG A 231 24.47 -17.98 9.50
CA ARG A 231 25.15 -18.16 10.78
C ARG A 231 24.39 -19.07 11.74
N TYR A 232 23.07 -18.90 11.87
CA TYR A 232 22.28 -19.54 12.92
C TYR A 232 21.42 -20.72 12.43
N ALA A 233 21.25 -20.87 11.12
CA ALA A 233 20.49 -21.96 10.51
C ALA A 233 21.04 -22.38 9.13
N PRO A 234 22.34 -22.72 9.01
CA PRO A 234 23.00 -22.96 7.72
C PRO A 234 22.40 -24.14 6.94
N GLU A 235 21.83 -25.12 7.62
CA GLU A 235 21.25 -26.32 7.02
C GLU A 235 19.82 -26.12 6.50
N VAL A 236 19.22 -24.94 6.76
CA VAL A 236 17.79 -24.69 6.46
C VAL A 236 17.66 -23.84 5.22
N ASN A 237 17.10 -24.42 4.17
CA ASN A 237 16.77 -23.71 2.94
C ASN A 237 15.25 -23.69 2.77
N VAL A 238 14.62 -22.53 2.99
CA VAL A 238 13.17 -22.34 2.89
C VAL A 238 12.83 -21.54 1.65
N GLN A 239 11.91 -22.07 0.86
CA GLN A 239 11.32 -21.33 -0.26
C GLN A 239 10.35 -20.25 0.26
N PRO A 240 10.22 -19.11 -0.43
CA PRO A 240 9.35 -18.03 0.03
C PRO A 240 7.88 -18.46 0.03
N SER A 241 7.21 -18.27 1.17
CA SER A 241 5.76 -18.49 1.30
C SER A 241 4.94 -17.25 0.96
N ARG A 242 5.61 -16.09 0.85
CA ARG A 242 5.01 -14.79 0.55
C ARG A 242 5.84 -14.08 -0.51
N LEU A 243 5.14 -13.37 -1.39
CA LEU A 243 5.74 -12.51 -2.41
C LEU A 243 5.20 -11.09 -2.27
N ILE A 244 6.04 -10.10 -2.53
CA ILE A 244 5.62 -8.71 -2.72
C ILE A 244 5.72 -8.38 -4.22
N LEU A 245 4.63 -7.92 -4.78
CA LEU A 245 4.48 -7.67 -6.21
C LEU A 245 4.29 -6.18 -6.44
N GLU A 246 5.15 -5.58 -7.23
CA GLU A 246 4.90 -4.24 -7.78
C GLU A 246 4.12 -4.41 -9.08
N VAL A 247 2.94 -3.79 -9.16
CA VAL A 247 2.03 -3.93 -10.29
C VAL A 247 1.72 -2.58 -10.92
N SER A 248 1.41 -2.57 -12.22
CA SER A 248 1.13 -1.34 -12.95
C SER A 248 -0.20 -0.70 -12.55
N LYS A 249 -1.22 -1.51 -12.26
CA LYS A 249 -2.57 -1.07 -11.87
C LYS A 249 -3.15 -2.06 -10.84
N PRO A 250 -3.07 -1.78 -9.56
CA PRO A 250 -3.48 -2.70 -8.49
C PRO A 250 -4.94 -3.16 -8.54
N GLY A 251 -5.83 -2.38 -9.15
CA GLY A 251 -7.26 -2.69 -9.32
C GLY A 251 -7.60 -3.41 -10.63
N ASP A 252 -6.62 -3.87 -11.40
CA ASP A 252 -6.89 -4.53 -12.68
C ASP A 252 -7.56 -5.89 -12.48
N VAL A 253 -8.67 -6.10 -13.18
CA VAL A 253 -9.43 -7.36 -13.17
C VAL A 253 -8.58 -8.55 -13.64
N ALA A 254 -7.59 -8.31 -14.50
CA ALA A 254 -6.67 -9.35 -14.97
C ALA A 254 -5.86 -9.93 -13.80
N ILE A 255 -5.41 -9.11 -12.86
CA ILE A 255 -4.70 -9.55 -11.64
C ILE A 255 -5.60 -10.45 -10.81
N GLU A 256 -6.83 -10.01 -10.53
CA GLU A 256 -7.79 -10.80 -9.73
C GLU A 256 -8.06 -12.17 -10.35
N LYS A 257 -8.30 -12.18 -11.67
CA LYS A 257 -8.54 -13.41 -12.41
C LYS A 257 -7.35 -14.36 -12.36
N TYR A 258 -6.13 -13.81 -12.50
CA TYR A 258 -4.89 -14.60 -12.41
C TYR A 258 -4.72 -15.19 -11.00
N MET A 259 -4.87 -14.38 -9.95
CA MET A 259 -4.74 -14.84 -8.56
C MET A 259 -5.74 -15.95 -8.23
N LYS A 260 -7.00 -15.78 -8.58
CA LYS A 260 -8.04 -16.81 -8.40
C LYS A 260 -7.74 -18.10 -9.16
N LYS A 261 -7.25 -17.98 -10.41
CA LYS A 261 -6.93 -19.15 -11.24
C LYS A 261 -5.82 -20.00 -10.64
N HIS A 262 -4.82 -19.38 -10.00
CA HIS A 262 -3.67 -20.06 -9.42
C HIS A 262 -3.81 -20.36 -7.92
N GLY A 263 -4.96 -20.00 -7.29
CA GLY A 263 -5.19 -20.21 -5.87
C GLY A 263 -4.31 -19.30 -5.00
N TYR A 264 -4.00 -18.10 -5.48
CA TYR A 264 -3.25 -17.10 -4.74
C TYR A 264 -4.21 -16.15 -4.03
N GLU A 265 -3.84 -15.75 -2.81
CA GLU A 265 -4.56 -14.78 -1.99
C GLU A 265 -3.73 -13.51 -1.82
N ILE A 266 -4.39 -12.37 -1.96
CA ILE A 266 -3.78 -11.06 -1.70
C ILE A 266 -4.00 -10.74 -0.22
N ALA A 267 -2.91 -10.54 0.53
CA ALA A 267 -2.94 -10.25 1.96
C ALA A 267 -3.61 -8.89 2.22
N GLY A 268 -4.58 -8.90 3.14
CA GLY A 268 -5.34 -7.72 3.55
C GLY A 268 -6.45 -7.34 2.59
N ASP A 269 -7.27 -6.36 3.00
CA ASP A 269 -8.43 -5.85 2.23
C ASP A 269 -8.03 -4.90 1.08
N LYS A 270 -6.78 -5.04 0.61
CA LYS A 270 -6.13 -4.10 -0.31
C LYS A 270 -6.73 -4.10 -1.70
N MET A 271 -7.26 -5.24 -2.14
CA MET A 271 -7.87 -5.34 -3.46
C MET A 271 -9.20 -4.60 -3.55
N ASN A 272 -9.99 -4.60 -2.47
CA ASN A 272 -11.26 -3.87 -2.41
C ASN A 272 -11.02 -2.35 -2.35
N SER A 273 -10.04 -1.89 -1.60
CA SER A 273 -9.65 -0.47 -1.53
C SER A 273 -9.14 0.05 -2.88
N ASN A 274 -8.32 -0.73 -3.59
CA ASN A 274 -7.81 -0.37 -4.91
C ASN A 274 -8.92 -0.35 -5.98
N LYS A 275 -9.88 -1.28 -5.90
CA LYS A 275 -11.07 -1.26 -6.76
C LYS A 275 -11.93 -0.02 -6.50
N ALA A 276 -12.16 0.34 -5.24
CA ALA A 276 -12.93 1.52 -4.88
C ALA A 276 -12.28 2.81 -5.44
N SER A 277 -10.96 2.94 -5.32
CA SER A 277 -10.18 4.04 -5.87
C SER A 277 -10.31 4.15 -7.40
N TYR A 278 -10.13 3.02 -8.10
CA TYR A 278 -10.28 2.98 -9.55
C TYR A 278 -11.71 3.31 -10.00
N MET A 279 -12.72 2.71 -9.36
CA MET A 279 -14.13 2.99 -9.65
C MET A 279 -14.47 4.47 -9.43
N LEU A 280 -13.96 5.07 -8.35
CA LEU A 280 -14.15 6.49 -8.08
C LEU A 280 -13.56 7.36 -9.18
N THR A 281 -12.35 7.06 -9.64
CA THR A 281 -11.69 7.76 -10.75
C THR A 281 -12.52 7.70 -12.04
N VAL A 282 -13.05 6.51 -12.37
CA VAL A 282 -13.90 6.33 -13.55
C VAL A 282 -15.21 7.09 -13.41
N ILE A 283 -15.89 7.01 -12.26
CA ILE A 283 -17.13 7.73 -11.98
C ILE A 283 -16.93 9.24 -12.13
N MET A 284 -15.85 9.77 -11.54
CA MET A 284 -15.54 11.21 -11.63
C MET A 284 -15.26 11.64 -13.07
N GLY A 285 -14.53 10.83 -13.84
CA GLY A 285 -14.32 11.07 -15.28
C GLY A 285 -15.63 11.17 -16.05
N ILE A 286 -16.58 10.28 -15.75
CA ILE A 286 -17.92 10.29 -16.38
C ILE A 286 -18.71 11.56 -15.98
N VAL A 287 -18.70 11.94 -14.69
CA VAL A 287 -19.39 13.13 -14.19
C VAL A 287 -18.87 14.40 -14.87
N ILE A 288 -17.56 14.57 -14.96
CA ILE A 288 -16.93 15.71 -15.64
C ILE A 288 -17.30 15.70 -17.14
N ALA A 289 -17.24 14.56 -17.80
CA ALA A 289 -17.61 14.43 -19.21
C ALA A 289 -19.08 14.82 -19.45
N VAL A 290 -19.99 14.38 -18.61
CA VAL A 290 -21.42 14.76 -18.68
C VAL A 290 -21.60 16.27 -18.53
N GLY A 291 -20.95 16.90 -17.53
CA GLY A 291 -20.99 18.35 -17.35
C GLY A 291 -20.47 19.14 -18.56
N LEU A 292 -19.37 18.66 -19.17
CA LEU A 292 -18.83 19.24 -20.41
C LEU A 292 -19.81 19.11 -21.60
N VAL A 293 -20.42 17.95 -21.77
CA VAL A 293 -21.41 17.71 -22.84
C VAL A 293 -22.61 18.64 -22.69
N ILE A 294 -23.15 18.80 -21.46
CA ILE A 294 -24.27 19.72 -21.20
C ILE A 294 -23.87 21.17 -21.56
N SER A 295 -22.67 21.58 -21.15
CA SER A 295 -22.17 22.94 -21.46
C SER A 295 -21.99 23.17 -22.96
N LEU A 296 -21.37 22.21 -23.66
CA LEU A 296 -21.16 22.28 -25.12
C LEU A 296 -22.50 22.28 -25.91
N LEU A 297 -23.45 21.43 -25.52
CA LEU A 297 -24.77 21.39 -26.13
C LEU A 297 -25.52 22.72 -25.94
N SER A 298 -25.40 23.30 -24.73
CA SER A 298 -25.99 24.62 -24.45
C SER A 298 -25.43 25.70 -25.37
N PHE A 299 -24.11 25.76 -25.59
CA PHE A 299 -23.46 26.65 -26.54
C PHE A 299 -23.89 26.38 -27.98
N PHE A 300 -23.98 25.12 -28.37
CA PHE A 300 -24.41 24.74 -29.72
C PHE A 300 -25.83 25.21 -30.00
N ILE A 301 -26.77 25.01 -29.07
CA ILE A 301 -28.17 25.45 -29.19
C ILE A 301 -28.22 26.98 -29.30
N LEU A 302 -27.42 27.72 -28.52
CA LEU A 302 -27.36 29.17 -28.61
C LEU A 302 -26.88 29.63 -30.01
N ILE A 303 -25.79 29.06 -30.51
CA ILE A 303 -25.24 29.39 -31.84
C ILE A 303 -26.28 29.07 -32.93
N LEU A 304 -26.90 27.88 -32.86
CA LEU A 304 -27.91 27.47 -33.84
C LEU A 304 -29.13 28.43 -33.85
N SER A 305 -29.55 28.84 -32.64
CA SER A 305 -30.65 29.81 -32.49
C SER A 305 -30.33 31.17 -33.12
N ILE A 306 -29.08 31.63 -32.95
CA ILE A 306 -28.63 32.87 -33.61
C ILE A 306 -28.55 32.71 -35.12
N TYR A 307 -28.06 31.57 -35.61
CA TYR A 307 -27.92 31.28 -37.03
C TYR A 307 -29.28 31.19 -37.75
N LEU A 308 -30.30 30.58 -37.13
CA LEU A 308 -31.65 30.46 -37.69
C LEU A 308 -32.41 31.79 -37.72
N LEU A 309 -31.93 32.80 -36.97
CA LEU A 309 -32.56 34.13 -36.90
C LEU A 309 -31.89 35.18 -37.82
N LEU A 310 -30.75 34.84 -38.41
CA LEU A 310 -30.04 35.63 -39.42
C LEU A 310 -30.49 35.26 -40.83
#